data_ae09c97e77f4e62d579fd668b2328dd1
#
_entry.id   ae09c97e77f4e62d579fd668b2328dd1
#
_cell.length_a   1.000
_cell.length_b   1.000
_cell.length_c   1.000
_cell.angle_alpha   90.00
_cell.angle_beta   90.00
_cell.angle_gamma   90.00
#
_symmetry.space_group_name_H-M   'P 1'
#
loop_
_entity.id
_entity.type
_entity.pdbx_description
1 polymer ?
#
loop_
_entity_poly.entity_id
_entity_poly.type
_entity_poly.pdbx_seq_one_letter_code
_entity_poly.pdbx_strand_id
1 'polypeptide(L)'
;MRHLDSSIPDYVADQISDRCLRCYDEQQWYGKNFLFDYIGDLDVTGKKILEIGCAEAGLMKFYNDKGAICSGLELSDIRFNNAMLLNQDQSIYLFQADICKPITYENKIKDTYDIIIIRDVIEHIPEQELALKNMYDLLSVGGKLFMSFPPKFCAYAGHQQTVPKILGKLPYLYLLPNSIYVFYLKLIGCPEKKIQYLLDTKRTRITISKMKKIINRIGYDVQKKSNWIIRPAYSFRFGLPRILNPFSWIPILNEIFCNGMLFLLTKEQR
;
A
#
# COMPACT_ATOMS: atom_id res chain seq x y z
N MET A 1 20.76 -8.63 -11.51
CA MET A 1 20.93 -8.01 -10.17
C MET A 1 19.86 -8.60 -9.29
N ARG A 2 20.21 -9.28 -8.20
CA ARG A 2 19.23 -9.86 -7.28
C ARG A 2 18.50 -8.77 -6.49
N HIS A 3 19.22 -7.78 -5.97
CA HIS A 3 18.68 -6.64 -5.21
C HIS A 3 19.61 -5.42 -5.34
N LEU A 4 19.13 -4.25 -4.94
CA LEU A 4 19.86 -2.97 -4.98
C LEU A 4 20.49 -2.61 -3.63
N ASP A 5 19.97 -3.16 -2.53
CA ASP A 5 20.46 -2.88 -1.20
C ASP A 5 21.68 -3.77 -0.89
N SER A 6 22.86 -3.17 -0.93
CA SER A 6 24.13 -3.84 -0.64
C SER A 6 24.33 -4.19 0.84
N SER A 7 23.46 -3.73 1.73
CA SER A 7 23.54 -4.06 3.17
C SER A 7 22.94 -5.42 3.51
N ILE A 8 22.19 -6.04 2.57
CA ILE A 8 21.63 -7.37 2.79
C ILE A 8 22.71 -8.43 2.56
N PRO A 9 23.06 -9.24 3.57
CA PRO A 9 24.01 -10.33 3.41
C PRO A 9 23.50 -11.37 2.39
N ASP A 10 24.40 -11.95 1.59
CA ASP A 10 24.04 -12.94 0.58
C ASP A 10 23.28 -14.15 1.16
N TYR A 11 23.68 -14.62 2.36
CA TYR A 11 23.00 -15.75 3.01
C TYR A 11 21.53 -15.43 3.38
N VAL A 12 21.18 -14.17 3.61
CA VAL A 12 19.80 -13.72 3.82
C VAL A 12 19.08 -13.65 2.49
N ALA A 13 19.71 -13.04 1.49
CA ALA A 13 19.14 -12.90 0.16
C ALA A 13 18.82 -14.24 -0.49
N ASP A 14 19.62 -15.28 -0.25
CA ASP A 14 19.42 -16.63 -0.78
C ASP A 14 18.18 -17.34 -0.18
N GLN A 15 17.70 -16.93 0.98
CA GLN A 15 16.50 -17.47 1.63
C GLN A 15 15.21 -16.82 1.14
N ILE A 16 15.30 -15.70 0.40
CA ILE A 16 14.17 -14.86 0.02
C ILE A 16 14.03 -14.86 -1.51
N SER A 17 12.80 -14.94 -2.00
CA SER A 17 12.56 -14.91 -3.45
C SER A 17 12.97 -13.57 -4.07
N ASP A 18 13.49 -13.60 -5.31
CA ASP A 18 13.86 -12.40 -6.08
C ASP A 18 12.69 -11.38 -6.16
N ARG A 19 11.46 -11.86 -6.15
CA ARG A 19 10.27 -11.00 -6.13
C ARG A 19 10.17 -10.19 -4.83
N CYS A 20 10.43 -10.82 -3.69
CA CYS A 20 10.36 -10.15 -2.39
C CYS A 20 11.53 -9.17 -2.22
N LEU A 21 12.75 -9.56 -2.64
CA LEU A 21 13.91 -8.66 -2.68
C LEU A 21 13.62 -7.41 -3.53
N ARG A 22 13.06 -7.59 -4.74
CA ARG A 22 12.66 -6.45 -5.58
C ARG A 22 11.56 -5.60 -4.96
N CYS A 23 10.66 -6.20 -4.17
CA CYS A 23 9.63 -5.46 -3.44
C CYS A 23 10.26 -4.60 -2.34
N TYR A 24 11.22 -5.15 -1.60
CA TYR A 24 12.00 -4.45 -0.59
C TYR A 24 12.76 -3.26 -1.19
N ASP A 25 13.48 -3.46 -2.31
CA ASP A 25 14.17 -2.40 -3.04
C ASP A 25 13.21 -1.31 -3.54
N GLU A 26 12.05 -1.71 -4.09
CA GLU A 26 11.03 -0.77 -4.54
C GLU A 26 10.50 0.10 -3.39
N GLN A 27 10.32 -0.49 -2.22
CA GLN A 27 9.84 0.23 -1.03
C GLN A 27 10.85 1.29 -0.59
N GLN A 28 12.13 0.97 -0.53
CA GLN A 28 13.18 1.93 -0.21
C GLN A 28 13.27 3.04 -1.28
N TRP A 29 13.27 2.63 -2.57
CA TRP A 29 13.29 3.57 -3.69
C TRP A 29 12.10 4.53 -3.63
N TYR A 30 10.91 4.02 -3.32
CA TYR A 30 9.68 4.82 -3.22
C TYR A 30 9.77 5.84 -2.08
N GLY A 31 10.29 5.41 -0.93
CA GLY A 31 10.59 6.31 0.19
C GLY A 31 11.50 7.45 -0.23
N LYS A 32 12.67 7.10 -0.80
CA LYS A 32 13.73 8.03 -1.18
C LYS A 32 13.33 8.99 -2.30
N ASN A 33 12.65 8.49 -3.34
CA ASN A 33 12.46 9.25 -4.58
C ASN A 33 11.07 9.89 -4.71
N PHE A 34 10.19 9.65 -3.74
CA PHE A 34 8.83 10.18 -3.83
C PHE A 34 8.18 10.49 -2.48
N LEU A 35 8.06 9.50 -1.59
CA LEU A 35 7.18 9.61 -0.43
C LEU A 35 7.68 10.62 0.58
N PHE A 36 8.98 10.67 0.81
CA PHE A 36 9.62 11.60 1.76
C PHE A 36 9.26 13.05 1.42
N ASP A 37 9.46 13.45 0.16
CA ASP A 37 9.11 14.79 -0.31
C ASP A 37 7.59 15.02 -0.36
N TYR A 38 6.81 13.96 -0.64
CA TYR A 38 5.36 14.06 -0.71
C TYR A 38 4.75 14.36 0.66
N ILE A 39 5.23 13.72 1.72
CA ILE A 39 4.82 13.97 3.12
C ILE A 39 5.28 15.36 3.57
N GLY A 40 6.46 15.81 3.11
CA GLY A 40 6.99 17.16 3.35
C GLY A 40 7.56 17.36 4.76
N ASP A 41 7.82 16.28 5.51
CA ASP A 41 8.56 16.35 6.78
C ASP A 41 10.06 16.14 6.49
N LEU A 42 10.79 17.23 6.39
CA LEU A 42 12.22 17.21 6.04
C LEU A 42 13.10 16.62 7.14
N ASP A 43 12.66 16.64 8.39
CA ASP A 43 13.30 15.98 9.53
C ASP A 43 12.35 14.97 10.18
N VAL A 44 12.74 13.71 10.14
CA VAL A 44 12.01 12.59 10.75
C VAL A 44 12.75 11.98 11.94
N THR A 45 13.85 12.59 12.36
CA THR A 45 14.65 12.12 13.51
C THR A 45 13.79 12.05 14.77
N GLY A 46 13.75 10.87 15.39
CA GLY A 46 12.94 10.59 16.57
C GLY A 46 11.43 10.53 16.35
N LYS A 47 10.90 10.80 15.14
CA LYS A 47 9.47 10.65 14.85
C LYS A 47 9.08 9.18 14.83
N LYS A 48 7.92 8.89 15.41
CA LYS A 48 7.31 7.56 15.39
C LYS A 48 6.53 7.35 14.08
N ILE A 49 6.97 6.38 13.29
CA ILE A 49 6.37 6.06 11.98
C ILE A 49 5.84 4.63 11.99
N LEU A 50 4.59 4.46 11.53
CA LEU A 50 3.94 3.16 11.40
C LEU A 50 3.56 2.89 9.94
N GLU A 51 3.94 1.74 9.39
CA GLU A 51 3.44 1.27 8.10
C GLU A 51 2.43 0.13 8.30
N ILE A 52 1.24 0.29 7.72
CA ILE A 52 0.20 -0.74 7.69
C ILE A 52 0.32 -1.55 6.40
N GLY A 53 0.51 -2.88 6.53
CA GLY A 53 0.83 -3.77 5.42
C GLY A 53 2.25 -3.51 4.91
N CYS A 54 3.21 -3.51 5.82
CA CYS A 54 4.61 -3.15 5.53
C CYS A 54 5.31 -4.15 4.61
N ALA A 55 4.72 -5.30 4.36
CA ALA A 55 5.27 -6.36 3.51
C ALA A 55 6.70 -6.74 3.95
N GLU A 56 7.71 -6.49 3.13
CA GLU A 56 9.13 -6.75 3.42
C GLU A 56 9.79 -5.64 4.28
N ALA A 57 9.07 -4.56 4.62
CA ALA A 57 9.46 -3.42 5.46
C ALA A 57 10.65 -2.57 4.92
N GLY A 58 10.91 -2.59 3.61
CA GLY A 58 11.95 -1.77 3.01
C GLY A 58 11.69 -0.26 3.13
N LEU A 59 10.43 0.17 3.21
CA LEU A 59 10.09 1.58 3.46
C LEU A 59 10.43 1.97 4.91
N MET A 60 10.20 1.08 5.87
CA MET A 60 10.58 1.31 7.27
C MET A 60 12.10 1.38 7.42
N LYS A 61 12.86 0.52 6.69
CA LYS A 61 14.32 0.63 6.61
C LYS A 61 14.76 2.03 6.18
N PHE A 62 14.18 2.55 5.10
CA PHE A 62 14.51 3.88 4.59
C PHE A 62 14.29 4.99 5.65
N TYR A 63 13.17 4.94 6.38
CA TYR A 63 12.90 5.93 7.43
C TYR A 63 13.74 5.72 8.68
N ASN A 64 14.04 4.46 9.05
CA ASN A 64 14.92 4.14 10.16
C ASN A 64 16.34 4.65 9.92
N ASP A 65 16.87 4.52 8.69
CA ASP A 65 18.16 5.08 8.29
C ASP A 65 18.22 6.62 8.39
N LYS A 66 17.05 7.28 8.43
CA LYS A 66 16.92 8.73 8.67
C LYS A 66 16.68 9.10 10.14
N GLY A 67 16.81 8.14 11.04
CA GLY A 67 16.69 8.35 12.49
C GLY A 67 15.24 8.30 13.00
N ALA A 68 14.27 7.85 12.22
CA ALA A 68 12.91 7.65 12.70
C ALA A 68 12.79 6.36 13.54
N ILE A 69 11.84 6.36 14.48
CA ILE A 69 11.43 5.17 15.25
C ILE A 69 10.33 4.47 14.46
N CYS A 70 10.70 3.36 13.80
CA CYS A 70 9.84 2.71 12.82
C CYS A 70 9.13 1.47 13.36
N SER A 71 7.86 1.33 12.99
CA SER A 71 7.04 0.14 13.25
C SER A 71 6.35 -0.31 11.98
N GLY A 72 6.13 -1.62 11.84
CA GLY A 72 5.40 -2.19 10.70
C GLY A 72 4.38 -3.23 11.15
N LEU A 73 3.15 -3.15 10.63
CA LEU A 73 2.13 -4.19 10.73
C LEU A 73 2.07 -4.97 9.41
N GLU A 74 2.15 -6.29 9.49
CA GLU A 74 1.94 -7.18 8.33
C GLU A 74 1.05 -8.35 8.75
N LEU A 75 0.07 -8.68 7.91
CA LEU A 75 -0.88 -9.77 8.17
C LEU A 75 -0.38 -11.12 7.65
N SER A 76 0.38 -11.10 6.55
CA SER A 76 0.86 -12.32 5.89
C SER A 76 2.06 -12.90 6.62
N ASP A 77 1.96 -14.16 7.09
CA ASP A 77 3.05 -14.89 7.75
C ASP A 77 4.34 -14.88 6.92
N ILE A 78 4.21 -15.15 5.61
CA ILE A 78 5.36 -15.22 4.70
C ILE A 78 6.06 -13.87 4.58
N ARG A 79 5.29 -12.78 4.40
CA ARG A 79 5.86 -11.44 4.29
C ARG A 79 6.44 -10.94 5.60
N PHE A 80 5.75 -11.20 6.70
CA PHE A 80 6.25 -10.88 8.03
C PHE A 80 7.59 -11.56 8.32
N ASN A 81 7.72 -12.85 8.02
CA ASN A 81 8.98 -13.58 8.20
C ASN A 81 10.09 -13.04 7.29
N ASN A 82 9.79 -12.69 6.04
CA ASN A 82 10.74 -12.04 5.14
C ASN A 82 11.17 -10.67 5.69
N ALA A 83 10.24 -9.88 6.22
CA ALA A 83 10.55 -8.58 6.84
C ALA A 83 11.47 -8.74 8.04
N MET A 84 11.23 -9.74 8.90
CA MET A 84 12.11 -10.05 10.04
C MET A 84 13.52 -10.42 9.59
N LEU A 85 13.65 -11.23 8.55
CA LEU A 85 14.97 -11.63 8.01
C LEU A 85 15.72 -10.45 7.37
N LEU A 86 15.01 -9.61 6.58
CA LEU A 86 15.63 -8.49 5.87
C LEU A 86 16.02 -7.33 6.78
N ASN A 87 15.41 -7.23 7.96
CA ASN A 87 15.61 -6.11 8.88
C ASN A 87 16.14 -6.57 10.25
N GLN A 88 16.77 -7.75 10.35
CA GLN A 88 17.25 -8.32 11.61
C GLN A 88 18.27 -7.42 12.35
N ASP A 89 19.05 -6.63 11.62
CA ASP A 89 20.05 -5.71 12.15
C ASP A 89 19.53 -4.27 12.32
N GLN A 90 18.20 -4.07 12.14
CA GLN A 90 17.58 -2.76 12.22
C GLN A 90 16.72 -2.60 13.49
N SER A 91 16.66 -1.39 14.01
CA SER A 91 15.78 -1.05 15.14
C SER A 91 14.35 -0.79 14.66
N ILE A 92 13.75 -1.76 13.95
CA ILE A 92 12.38 -1.67 13.43
C ILE A 92 11.48 -2.64 14.21
N TYR A 93 10.39 -2.13 14.75
CA TYR A 93 9.40 -2.94 15.49
C TYR A 93 8.38 -3.54 14.52
N LEU A 94 8.49 -4.83 14.23
CA LEU A 94 7.58 -5.54 13.34
C LEU A 94 6.54 -6.35 14.12
N PHE A 95 5.28 -6.21 13.72
CA PHE A 95 4.15 -6.90 14.36
C PHE A 95 3.36 -7.69 13.32
N GLN A 96 3.17 -8.98 13.56
CA GLN A 96 2.18 -9.74 12.83
C GLN A 96 0.81 -9.41 13.41
N ALA A 97 0.01 -8.61 12.69
CA ALA A 97 -1.25 -8.08 13.20
C ALA A 97 -2.21 -7.65 12.08
N ASP A 98 -3.50 -7.54 12.45
CA ASP A 98 -4.59 -7.06 11.59
C ASP A 98 -5.06 -5.70 12.10
N ILE A 99 -4.93 -4.66 11.30
CA ILE A 99 -5.35 -3.29 11.66
C ILE A 99 -6.85 -3.21 12.01
N CYS A 100 -7.67 -4.12 11.50
CA CYS A 100 -9.10 -4.21 11.84
C CYS A 100 -9.35 -4.92 13.18
N LYS A 101 -8.33 -5.52 13.81
CA LYS A 101 -8.45 -6.28 15.06
C LYS A 101 -7.49 -5.76 16.13
N PRO A 102 -7.86 -4.71 16.88
CA PRO A 102 -7.00 -4.10 17.90
C PRO A 102 -6.38 -5.09 18.86
N ILE A 103 -7.10 -6.15 19.25
CA ILE A 103 -6.60 -7.21 20.13
C ILE A 103 -5.28 -7.83 19.65
N THR A 104 -4.96 -7.76 18.35
CA THR A 104 -3.73 -8.34 17.78
C THR A 104 -2.50 -7.45 17.98
N TYR A 105 -2.69 -6.16 18.31
CA TYR A 105 -1.59 -5.19 18.45
C TYR A 105 -1.69 -4.26 19.65
N GLU A 106 -2.84 -4.11 20.33
CA GLU A 106 -3.04 -3.16 21.43
C GLU A 106 -2.08 -3.37 22.62
N ASN A 107 -1.65 -4.60 22.87
CA ASN A 107 -0.66 -4.91 23.91
C ASN A 107 0.78 -4.59 23.48
N LYS A 108 1.03 -4.37 22.18
CA LYS A 108 2.34 -4.14 21.58
C LYS A 108 2.55 -2.66 21.24
N ILE A 109 1.50 -1.99 20.77
CA ILE A 109 1.48 -0.57 20.43
C ILE A 109 0.87 0.20 21.61
N LYS A 110 1.71 0.93 22.34
CA LYS A 110 1.30 1.70 23.52
C LYS A 110 1.21 3.21 23.26
N ASP A 111 1.84 3.66 22.19
CA ASP A 111 1.96 5.07 21.84
C ASP A 111 1.24 5.39 20.55
N THR A 112 1.02 6.67 20.31
CA THR A 112 0.57 7.19 19.02
C THR A 112 1.76 7.44 18.09
N TYR A 113 1.45 7.59 16.80
CA TYR A 113 2.43 7.79 15.74
C TYR A 113 2.31 9.19 15.11
N ASP A 114 3.45 9.78 14.76
CA ASP A 114 3.51 11.08 14.08
C ASP A 114 3.15 10.92 12.60
N ILE A 115 3.52 9.76 12.01
CA ILE A 115 3.23 9.45 10.63
C ILE A 115 2.72 8.00 10.55
N ILE A 116 1.58 7.82 9.90
CA ILE A 116 1.09 6.49 9.51
C ILE A 116 1.11 6.40 7.99
N ILE A 117 1.55 5.26 7.46
CA ILE A 117 1.63 5.00 6.02
C ILE A 117 0.81 3.75 5.71
N ILE A 118 -0.08 3.84 4.70
CA ILE A 118 -0.77 2.69 4.12
C ILE A 118 -0.71 2.81 2.60
N ARG A 119 0.07 1.92 1.97
CA ARG A 119 0.39 1.98 0.56
C ARG A 119 -0.08 0.75 -0.19
N ASP A 120 -1.12 0.89 -1.01
CA ASP A 120 -1.69 -0.20 -1.84
C ASP A 120 -2.12 -1.42 -1.00
N VAL A 121 -2.75 -1.16 0.13
CA VAL A 121 -3.25 -2.16 1.09
C VAL A 121 -4.73 -1.97 1.36
N ILE A 122 -5.21 -0.74 1.47
CA ILE A 122 -6.59 -0.44 1.87
C ILE A 122 -7.64 -1.05 0.93
N GLU A 123 -7.32 -1.22 -0.35
CA GLU A 123 -8.17 -1.87 -1.34
C GLU A 123 -8.35 -3.38 -1.12
N HIS A 124 -7.52 -3.99 -0.28
CA HIS A 124 -7.60 -5.39 0.12
C HIS A 124 -8.35 -5.61 1.44
N ILE A 125 -8.59 -4.55 2.19
CA ILE A 125 -9.27 -4.61 3.49
C ILE A 125 -10.79 -4.56 3.28
N PRO A 126 -11.56 -5.57 3.76
CA PRO A 126 -13.02 -5.53 3.66
C PRO A 126 -13.65 -4.40 4.47
N GLU A 127 -13.15 -4.17 5.69
CA GLU A 127 -13.66 -3.21 6.67
C GLU A 127 -12.84 -1.90 6.63
N GLN A 128 -12.83 -1.24 5.46
CA GLN A 128 -11.98 -0.07 5.19
C GLN A 128 -12.23 1.10 6.15
N GLU A 129 -13.49 1.34 6.53
CA GLU A 129 -13.85 2.39 7.47
C GLU A 129 -13.32 2.10 8.88
N LEU A 130 -13.42 0.85 9.33
CA LEU A 130 -12.86 0.40 10.61
C LEU A 130 -11.33 0.52 10.60
N ALA A 131 -10.66 0.09 9.54
CA ALA A 131 -9.21 0.23 9.40
C ALA A 131 -8.77 1.69 9.49
N LEU A 132 -9.45 2.59 8.78
CA LEU A 132 -9.15 4.03 8.82
C LEU A 132 -9.44 4.64 10.19
N LYS A 133 -10.50 4.20 10.86
CA LYS A 133 -10.80 4.64 12.23
C LYS A 133 -9.71 4.20 13.21
N ASN A 134 -9.29 2.95 13.16
CA ASN A 134 -8.22 2.45 14.01
C ASN A 134 -6.89 3.17 13.75
N MET A 135 -6.56 3.49 12.48
CA MET A 135 -5.42 4.33 12.15
C MET A 135 -5.57 5.77 12.69
N TYR A 136 -6.79 6.33 12.68
CA TYR A 136 -7.04 7.64 13.29
C TYR A 136 -6.78 7.62 14.80
N ASP A 137 -7.19 6.56 15.48
CA ASP A 137 -6.97 6.41 16.93
C ASP A 137 -5.48 6.25 17.26
N LEU A 138 -4.71 5.58 16.40
CA LEU A 138 -3.26 5.43 16.52
C LEU A 138 -2.46 6.68 16.11
N LEU A 139 -3.07 7.65 15.43
CA LEU A 139 -2.39 8.85 14.97
C LEU A 139 -2.34 9.91 16.07
N SER A 140 -1.18 10.53 16.29
CA SER A 140 -1.01 11.68 17.17
C SER A 140 -1.84 12.88 16.68
N VAL A 141 -2.20 13.79 17.56
CA VAL A 141 -2.78 15.09 17.18
C VAL A 141 -1.74 15.84 16.36
N GLY A 142 -2.14 16.36 15.20
CA GLY A 142 -1.23 16.96 14.23
C GLY A 142 -0.45 15.94 13.38
N GLY A 143 -0.59 14.64 13.67
CA GLY A 143 0.04 13.56 12.92
C GLY A 143 -0.53 13.41 11.49
N LYS A 144 0.25 12.78 10.61
CA LYS A 144 -0.06 12.63 9.19
C LYS A 144 -0.32 11.17 8.81
N LEU A 145 -1.38 10.93 8.05
CA LEU A 145 -1.64 9.65 7.41
C LEU A 145 -1.43 9.78 5.90
N PHE A 146 -0.43 9.08 5.37
CA PHE A 146 -0.30 8.86 3.93
C PHE A 146 -1.06 7.61 3.52
N MET A 147 -1.93 7.74 2.51
CA MET A 147 -2.68 6.62 1.96
C MET A 147 -2.60 6.62 0.44
N SER A 148 -2.32 5.46 -0.16
CA SER A 148 -2.43 5.26 -1.61
C SER A 148 -3.22 4.00 -1.95
N PHE A 149 -3.99 4.05 -3.04
CA PHE A 149 -4.70 2.89 -3.58
C PHE A 149 -5.09 3.07 -5.05
N PRO A 150 -5.23 1.97 -5.81
CA PRO A 150 -5.85 1.98 -7.14
C PRO A 150 -7.38 2.09 -6.99
N PRO A 151 -8.04 3.12 -7.55
CA PRO A 151 -9.50 3.24 -7.49
C PRO A 151 -10.23 2.09 -8.18
N LYS A 152 -11.47 1.82 -7.73
CA LYS A 152 -12.29 0.69 -8.17
C LYS A 152 -12.42 0.54 -9.69
N PHE A 153 -12.48 1.63 -10.43
CA PHE A 153 -12.72 1.61 -11.87
C PHE A 153 -11.47 1.84 -12.73
N CYS A 154 -10.27 1.87 -12.15
CA CYS A 154 -9.03 1.99 -12.94
C CYS A 154 -8.73 0.70 -13.69
N ALA A 155 -7.89 0.79 -14.73
CA ALA A 155 -7.63 -0.29 -15.68
C ALA A 155 -7.29 -1.66 -15.07
N TYR A 156 -6.56 -1.65 -13.96
CA TYR A 156 -6.01 -2.86 -13.33
C TYR A 156 -6.38 -3.02 -11.85
N ALA A 157 -7.46 -2.40 -11.39
CA ALA A 157 -7.90 -2.51 -10.01
C ALA A 157 -8.26 -3.97 -9.60
N GLY A 158 -8.58 -4.83 -10.55
CA GLY A 158 -8.86 -6.25 -10.30
C GLY A 158 -7.62 -7.12 -10.18
N HIS A 159 -6.41 -6.56 -10.22
CA HIS A 159 -5.12 -7.27 -10.18
C HIS A 159 -4.96 -8.36 -11.27
N GLN A 160 -5.77 -8.29 -12.35
CA GLN A 160 -5.72 -9.26 -13.46
C GLN A 160 -4.39 -9.25 -14.21
N GLN A 161 -3.58 -8.18 -14.12
CA GLN A 161 -2.21 -8.16 -14.66
C GLN A 161 -1.30 -9.23 -14.04
N THR A 162 -1.69 -9.81 -12.89
CA THR A 162 -0.96 -10.90 -12.23
C THR A 162 -1.32 -12.29 -12.75
N VAL A 163 -2.29 -12.40 -13.68
CA VAL A 163 -2.62 -13.65 -14.36
C VAL A 163 -1.44 -14.08 -15.25
N PRO A 164 -1.03 -15.37 -15.25
CA PRO A 164 0.12 -15.82 -16.03
C PRO A 164 -0.03 -15.61 -17.54
N LYS A 165 -1.24 -15.80 -18.08
CA LYS A 165 -1.54 -15.69 -19.51
C LYS A 165 -1.81 -14.26 -19.93
N ILE A 166 -1.29 -13.86 -21.11
CA ILE A 166 -1.40 -12.49 -21.63
C ILE A 166 -2.86 -12.05 -21.82
N LEU A 167 -3.74 -12.95 -22.27
CA LEU A 167 -5.17 -12.66 -22.42
C LEU A 167 -5.87 -12.36 -21.09
N GLY A 168 -5.36 -12.89 -19.96
CA GLY A 168 -5.87 -12.57 -18.64
C GLY A 168 -5.47 -11.17 -18.14
N LYS A 169 -4.52 -10.52 -18.81
CA LYS A 169 -4.00 -9.19 -18.41
C LYS A 169 -4.71 -8.02 -19.09
N LEU A 170 -5.79 -8.27 -19.80
CA LEU A 170 -6.56 -7.21 -20.44
C LEU A 170 -7.08 -6.18 -19.41
N PRO A 171 -6.95 -4.86 -19.68
CA PRO A 171 -7.47 -3.84 -18.79
C PRO A 171 -8.99 -3.96 -18.67
N TYR A 172 -9.54 -3.58 -17.53
CA TYR A 172 -10.99 -3.56 -17.22
C TYR A 172 -11.70 -4.93 -17.25
N LEU A 173 -11.01 -6.03 -17.55
CA LEU A 173 -11.60 -7.37 -17.64
C LEU A 173 -12.39 -7.76 -16.37
N TYR A 174 -11.91 -7.35 -15.23
CA TYR A 174 -12.56 -7.59 -13.93
C TYR A 174 -13.92 -6.88 -13.75
N LEU A 175 -14.28 -5.91 -14.61
CA LEU A 175 -15.59 -5.23 -14.56
C LEU A 175 -16.71 -6.13 -15.06
N LEU A 176 -16.40 -7.20 -15.80
CA LEU A 176 -17.39 -8.20 -16.23
C LEU A 176 -18.17 -8.76 -15.01
N PRO A 177 -19.45 -9.13 -15.19
CA PRO A 177 -20.19 -9.92 -14.21
C PRO A 177 -19.40 -11.14 -13.75
N ASN A 178 -19.49 -11.51 -12.46
CA ASN A 178 -18.64 -12.55 -11.90
C ASN A 178 -18.70 -13.88 -12.67
N SER A 179 -19.89 -14.29 -13.11
CA SER A 179 -20.06 -15.52 -13.90
C SER A 179 -19.27 -15.49 -15.21
N ILE A 180 -19.35 -14.39 -15.95
CA ILE A 180 -18.64 -14.21 -17.22
C ILE A 180 -17.13 -14.12 -16.97
N TYR A 181 -16.72 -13.36 -15.94
CA TYR A 181 -15.33 -13.22 -15.58
C TYR A 181 -14.68 -14.54 -15.18
N VAL A 182 -15.34 -15.33 -14.33
CA VAL A 182 -14.87 -16.67 -13.92
C VAL A 182 -14.81 -17.61 -15.12
N PHE A 183 -15.86 -17.65 -15.95
CA PHE A 183 -15.88 -18.46 -17.16
C PHE A 183 -14.69 -18.13 -18.07
N TYR A 184 -14.46 -16.85 -18.34
CA TYR A 184 -13.33 -16.40 -19.15
C TYR A 184 -11.98 -16.79 -18.55
N LEU A 185 -11.78 -16.60 -17.24
CA LEU A 185 -10.54 -16.97 -16.56
C LEU A 185 -10.29 -18.49 -16.62
N LYS A 186 -11.34 -19.33 -16.48
CA LYS A 186 -11.25 -20.79 -16.63
C LYS A 186 -10.90 -21.16 -18.07
N LEU A 187 -11.53 -20.54 -19.06
CA LEU A 187 -11.28 -20.79 -20.47
C LEU A 187 -9.80 -20.55 -20.85
N ILE A 188 -9.17 -19.51 -20.30
CA ILE A 188 -7.75 -19.24 -20.52
C ILE A 188 -6.82 -20.06 -19.61
N GLY A 189 -7.33 -20.99 -18.81
CA GLY A 189 -6.54 -21.87 -17.94
C GLY A 189 -5.95 -21.17 -16.70
N CYS A 190 -6.65 -20.20 -16.14
CA CYS A 190 -6.23 -19.57 -14.89
C CYS A 190 -6.47 -20.54 -13.71
N PRO A 191 -5.48 -20.73 -12.80
CA PRO A 191 -5.65 -21.60 -11.64
C PRO A 191 -6.78 -21.14 -10.69
N GLU A 192 -7.53 -22.06 -10.12
CA GLU A 192 -8.68 -21.79 -9.25
C GLU A 192 -8.30 -20.87 -8.05
N LYS A 193 -7.17 -21.15 -7.37
CA LYS A 193 -6.66 -20.29 -6.29
C LYS A 193 -6.47 -18.83 -6.75
N LYS A 194 -6.03 -18.65 -8.00
CA LYS A 194 -5.84 -17.32 -8.57
C LYS A 194 -7.16 -16.63 -8.89
N ILE A 195 -8.13 -17.40 -9.41
CA ILE A 195 -9.49 -16.90 -9.67
C ILE A 195 -10.11 -16.40 -8.36
N GLN A 196 -10.02 -17.20 -7.28
CA GLN A 196 -10.53 -16.79 -5.97
C GLN A 196 -9.88 -15.50 -5.47
N TYR A 197 -8.55 -15.39 -5.51
CA TYR A 197 -7.84 -14.18 -5.17
C TYR A 197 -8.33 -12.96 -5.96
N LEU A 198 -8.57 -13.11 -7.27
CA LEU A 198 -9.06 -12.00 -8.11
C LEU A 198 -10.50 -11.60 -7.75
N LEU A 199 -11.35 -12.57 -7.39
CA LEU A 199 -12.72 -12.31 -6.94
C LEU A 199 -12.73 -11.60 -5.57
N ASP A 200 -11.88 -12.01 -4.65
CA ASP A 200 -11.75 -11.38 -3.34
C ASP A 200 -11.26 -9.93 -3.48
N THR A 201 -10.22 -9.72 -4.28
CA THR A 201 -9.77 -8.36 -4.64
C THR A 201 -10.89 -7.53 -5.29
N LYS A 202 -11.72 -8.15 -6.15
CA LYS A 202 -12.84 -7.46 -6.78
C LYS A 202 -13.90 -6.99 -5.78
N ARG A 203 -14.11 -7.69 -4.66
CA ARG A 203 -15.11 -7.35 -3.63
C ARG A 203 -14.71 -6.15 -2.78
N THR A 204 -13.43 -6.03 -2.48
CA THR A 204 -12.92 -5.03 -1.52
C THR A 204 -12.57 -3.68 -2.14
N ARG A 205 -12.55 -3.57 -3.48
CA ARG A 205 -12.20 -2.32 -4.17
C ARG A 205 -13.13 -1.16 -3.84
N ILE A 206 -12.52 -0.02 -3.69
CA ILE A 206 -13.21 1.21 -3.29
C ILE A 206 -13.08 2.31 -4.36
N THR A 207 -14.13 3.11 -4.51
CA THR A 207 -14.11 4.32 -5.34
C THR A 207 -13.49 5.49 -4.59
N ILE A 208 -12.94 6.47 -5.33
CA ILE A 208 -12.44 7.72 -4.76
C ILE A 208 -13.56 8.43 -3.98
N SER A 209 -14.76 8.46 -4.56
CA SER A 209 -15.92 9.11 -3.93
C SER A 209 -16.32 8.46 -2.60
N LYS A 210 -16.31 7.11 -2.51
CA LYS A 210 -16.60 6.40 -1.24
C LYS A 210 -15.50 6.65 -0.22
N MET A 211 -14.23 6.60 -0.63
CA MET A 211 -13.11 6.86 0.25
C MET A 211 -13.16 8.27 0.85
N LYS A 212 -13.46 9.30 0.04
CA LYS A 212 -13.65 10.68 0.54
C LYS A 212 -14.75 10.78 1.60
N LYS A 213 -15.87 10.05 1.41
CA LYS A 213 -16.96 10.03 2.41
C LYS A 213 -16.51 9.42 3.74
N ILE A 214 -15.73 8.35 3.69
CA ILE A 214 -15.17 7.70 4.89
C ILE A 214 -14.19 8.64 5.60
N ILE A 215 -13.26 9.24 4.86
CA ILE A 215 -12.28 10.22 5.39
C ILE A 215 -13.00 11.35 6.15
N ASN A 216 -14.01 11.96 5.54
CA ASN A 216 -14.76 13.05 6.15
C ASN A 216 -15.57 12.59 7.38
N ARG A 217 -16.17 11.39 7.34
CA ARG A 217 -16.96 10.85 8.46
C ARG A 217 -16.11 10.58 9.69
N ILE A 218 -14.90 10.08 9.51
CA ILE A 218 -13.95 9.83 10.61
C ILE A 218 -13.43 11.14 11.17
N GLY A 219 -13.30 12.18 10.34
CA GLY A 219 -12.82 13.51 10.75
C GLY A 219 -11.36 13.77 10.45
N TYR A 220 -10.82 13.12 9.44
CA TYR A 220 -9.52 13.50 8.88
C TYR A 220 -9.64 14.78 8.05
N ASP A 221 -8.64 15.62 8.13
CA ASP A 221 -8.46 16.75 7.21
C ASP A 221 -7.55 16.37 6.04
N VAL A 222 -7.92 16.83 4.84
CA VAL A 222 -7.18 16.50 3.61
C VAL A 222 -6.16 17.59 3.33
N GLN A 223 -4.90 17.40 3.73
CA GLN A 223 -3.81 18.33 3.42
C GLN A 223 -3.43 18.33 1.95
N LYS A 224 -3.31 17.12 1.37
CA LYS A 224 -2.88 16.94 -0.03
C LYS A 224 -3.57 15.75 -0.65
N LYS A 225 -3.91 15.86 -1.91
CA LYS A 225 -4.39 14.75 -2.73
C LYS A 225 -3.78 14.81 -4.11
N SER A 226 -3.53 13.66 -4.70
CA SER A 226 -3.06 13.58 -6.09
C SER A 226 -3.62 12.35 -6.79
N ASN A 227 -3.96 12.54 -8.05
CA ASN A 227 -4.55 11.53 -8.92
C ASN A 227 -3.58 11.25 -10.06
N TRP A 228 -3.17 10.00 -10.24
CA TRP A 228 -2.13 9.64 -11.18
C TRP A 228 -2.65 8.70 -12.27
N ILE A 229 -2.38 9.02 -13.55
CA ILE A 229 -2.50 8.06 -14.64
C ILE A 229 -1.30 7.11 -14.60
N ILE A 230 -0.08 7.67 -14.49
CA ILE A 230 1.14 6.88 -14.28
C ILE A 230 1.65 7.20 -12.88
N ARG A 231 1.37 6.29 -11.95
CA ARG A 231 1.66 6.44 -10.52
C ARG A 231 3.15 6.33 -10.21
N PRO A 232 3.65 6.93 -9.13
CA PRO A 232 5.09 6.97 -8.83
C PRO A 232 5.78 5.61 -8.80
N ALA A 233 5.12 4.56 -8.31
CA ALA A 233 5.68 3.21 -8.27
C ALA A 233 6.02 2.64 -9.67
N TYR A 234 5.36 3.14 -10.74
CA TYR A 234 5.61 2.68 -12.11
C TYR A 234 6.94 3.21 -12.67
N SER A 235 7.52 4.26 -12.07
CA SER A 235 8.86 4.71 -12.42
C SER A 235 9.90 3.65 -12.07
N PHE A 236 9.81 3.02 -10.90
CA PHE A 236 10.71 1.92 -10.53
C PHE A 236 10.42 0.65 -11.33
N ARG A 237 9.14 0.28 -11.44
CA ARG A 237 8.73 -1.00 -12.05
C ARG A 237 8.95 -1.07 -13.55
N PHE A 238 8.76 0.05 -14.26
CA PHE A 238 8.67 0.10 -15.72
C PHE A 238 9.46 1.22 -16.37
N GLY A 239 10.19 2.04 -15.60
CA GLY A 239 10.91 3.21 -16.12
C GLY A 239 10.00 4.33 -16.66
N LEU A 240 8.71 4.33 -16.32
CA LEU A 240 7.74 5.28 -16.86
C LEU A 240 7.79 6.63 -16.14
N PRO A 241 7.56 7.75 -16.84
CA PRO A 241 7.44 9.05 -16.21
C PRO A 241 6.21 9.12 -15.30
N ARG A 242 6.24 9.94 -14.27
CA ARG A 242 5.09 10.21 -13.40
C ARG A 242 4.14 11.17 -14.10
N ILE A 243 2.87 10.78 -14.29
CA ILE A 243 1.87 11.61 -14.99
C ILE A 243 0.63 11.73 -14.13
N LEU A 244 0.30 12.97 -13.74
CA LEU A 244 -0.95 13.30 -13.07
C LEU A 244 -2.14 13.10 -14.00
N ASN A 245 -3.30 12.80 -13.44
CA ASN A 245 -4.54 12.68 -14.21
C ASN A 245 -5.09 14.07 -14.56
N PRO A 246 -5.06 14.49 -15.83
CA PRO A 246 -5.58 15.78 -16.26
C PRO A 246 -7.10 15.87 -16.14
N PHE A 247 -7.80 14.73 -16.04
CA PHE A 247 -9.25 14.66 -15.89
C PHE A 247 -9.71 14.58 -14.43
N SER A 248 -8.82 14.90 -13.47
CA SER A 248 -9.10 14.75 -12.03
C SER A 248 -10.24 15.60 -11.50
N TRP A 249 -10.66 16.64 -12.23
CA TRP A 249 -11.79 17.52 -11.93
C TRP A 249 -13.14 16.95 -12.39
N ILE A 250 -13.15 15.97 -13.34
CA ILE A 250 -14.37 15.29 -13.81
C ILE A 250 -14.53 13.98 -13.02
N PRO A 251 -15.50 13.83 -12.11
CA PRO A 251 -15.56 12.70 -11.18
C PRO A 251 -15.55 11.33 -11.88
N ILE A 252 -16.30 11.13 -12.95
CA ILE A 252 -16.38 9.86 -13.67
C ILE A 252 -15.07 9.54 -14.37
N LEU A 253 -14.48 10.49 -15.09
CA LEU A 253 -13.21 10.29 -15.79
C LEU A 253 -12.06 10.08 -14.79
N ASN A 254 -12.13 10.77 -13.65
CA ASN A 254 -11.16 10.55 -12.59
C ASN A 254 -11.19 9.12 -12.04
N GLU A 255 -12.36 8.54 -11.82
CA GLU A 255 -12.48 7.14 -11.36
C GLU A 255 -11.94 6.12 -12.38
N ILE A 256 -12.04 6.42 -13.70
CA ILE A 256 -11.63 5.52 -14.77
C ILE A 256 -10.12 5.63 -15.07
N PHE A 257 -9.61 6.86 -15.18
CA PHE A 257 -8.23 7.10 -15.61
C PHE A 257 -7.22 7.21 -14.45
N CYS A 258 -7.67 7.32 -13.21
CA CYS A 258 -6.78 7.35 -12.06
C CYS A 258 -6.31 5.92 -11.71
N ASN A 259 -5.06 5.60 -12.02
CA ASN A 259 -4.44 4.32 -11.61
C ASN A 259 -3.80 4.37 -10.21
N GLY A 260 -3.74 5.54 -9.60
CA GLY A 260 -3.26 5.73 -8.23
C GLY A 260 -3.82 6.99 -7.61
N MET A 261 -4.69 6.83 -6.63
CA MET A 261 -5.15 7.92 -5.77
C MET A 261 -4.29 8.00 -4.53
N LEU A 262 -3.78 9.18 -4.23
CA LEU A 262 -2.99 9.45 -3.04
C LEU A 262 -3.65 10.52 -2.19
N PHE A 263 -3.65 10.29 -0.88
CA PHE A 263 -4.04 11.26 0.13
C PHE A 263 -2.93 11.45 1.15
N LEU A 264 -2.74 12.69 1.58
CA LEU A 264 -2.08 13.05 2.81
C LEU A 264 -3.13 13.69 3.71
N LEU A 265 -3.41 13.03 4.81
CA LEU A 265 -4.46 13.36 5.76
C LEU A 265 -3.84 13.76 7.08
N THR A 266 -4.53 14.59 7.87
CA THR A 266 -4.12 14.95 9.23
C THR A 266 -5.23 14.72 10.23
N LYS A 267 -4.83 14.50 11.49
CA LYS A 267 -5.70 14.51 12.65
C LYS A 267 -5.56 15.85 13.34
N GLU A 268 -6.57 16.72 13.20
CA GLU A 268 -6.58 17.99 13.90
C GLU A 268 -7.02 17.87 15.36
N GLN A 269 -6.60 18.85 16.16
CA GLN A 269 -7.09 19.02 17.52
C GLN A 269 -8.52 19.57 17.43
N ARG A 270 -9.51 18.76 17.80
CA ARG A 270 -10.90 19.21 17.92
C ARG A 270 -11.21 19.66 19.33
#